data_320e330c9a22495347312607876e412e
#
_entry.id   320e330c9a22495347312607876e412e
#
_cell.length_a   1.000
_cell.length_b   1.000
_cell.length_c   1.000
_cell.angle_alpha   90.00
_cell.angle_beta   90.00
_cell.angle_gamma   90.00
#
_symmetry.space_group_name_H-M   'P 1'
#
loop_
_entity.id
_entity.type
_entity.pdbx_description
1 polymer ?
#
loop_
_entity_poly.entity_id
_entity_poly.type
_entity_poly.pdbx_seq_one_letter_code
_entity_poly.pdbx_strand_id
1 'polypeptide(L)'
;MIQSMTGFGRAAFEVEGVRFDVEARSVNHRYLDLRVRLPRQLSQFESIAKASVQGRLRRGRIDASVVFSESDAERMELRVDHELAGKYVSAARELAEAHGLSSGLEVDRVLALPGVTSFADLDFPEKLLGERLVGGLGAAIDGVVAMREVEGEALAREFESRLDRIVALIEAFEKRSGVVVDSVRAKLHRRIEQLGIEAGQMDESRLHQEIALAADRMDITEELVRLRSHVDQFRAILSQPDSSEPCGRRLDFLLQEFGREANTVGSKASDAPLAQDV
;
A
#
# COMPACT_ATOMS: atom_id res chain seq x y z
N MET A 1 -13.75 -9.47 -0.70
CA MET A 1 -13.42 -8.12 -1.20
C MET A 1 -11.92 -7.91 -1.15
N ILE A 2 -11.34 -7.16 -2.07
CA ILE A 2 -9.93 -6.76 -2.01
C ILE A 2 -9.74 -5.80 -0.84
N GLN A 3 -8.55 -5.87 -0.21
CA GLN A 3 -8.17 -4.97 0.88
C GLN A 3 -6.91 -4.21 0.47
N SER A 4 -6.85 -2.93 0.81
CA SER A 4 -5.61 -2.16 0.73
C SER A 4 -4.57 -2.70 1.72
N MET A 5 -3.32 -2.29 1.56
CA MET A 5 -2.25 -2.57 2.53
C MET A 5 -1.96 -1.40 3.46
N THR A 6 -2.52 -0.23 3.17
CA THR A 6 -2.40 0.96 4.01
C THR A 6 -3.59 1.06 4.95
N GLY A 7 -3.34 1.49 6.16
CA GLY A 7 -4.39 1.67 7.16
C GLY A 7 -3.87 2.28 8.43
N PHE A 8 -4.77 2.88 9.19
CA PHE A 8 -4.50 3.50 10.47
C PHE A 8 -5.67 3.19 11.43
N GLY A 9 -5.33 2.91 12.67
CA GLY A 9 -6.32 2.72 13.72
C GLY A 9 -5.85 3.28 15.05
N ARG A 10 -6.77 3.79 15.81
CA ARG A 10 -6.58 4.29 17.18
C ARG A 10 -7.53 3.63 18.12
N ALA A 11 -7.05 3.39 19.32
CA ALA A 11 -7.87 2.98 20.45
C ALA A 11 -7.28 3.54 21.74
N ALA A 12 -8.00 3.43 22.82
CA ALA A 12 -7.49 3.73 24.15
C ALA A 12 -8.01 2.67 25.12
N PHE A 13 -7.26 2.44 26.19
CA PHE A 13 -7.72 1.65 27.32
C PHE A 13 -7.28 2.31 28.62
N GLU A 14 -7.94 1.94 29.71
CA GLU A 14 -7.69 2.51 31.03
C GLU A 14 -7.47 1.39 32.04
N VAL A 15 -6.49 1.58 32.90
CA VAL A 15 -6.21 0.72 34.04
C VAL A 15 -5.97 1.60 35.27
N GLU A 16 -6.79 1.42 36.31
CA GLU A 16 -6.71 2.16 37.59
C GLU A 16 -6.66 3.70 37.42
N GLY A 17 -7.48 4.21 36.49
CA GLY A 17 -7.58 5.65 36.26
C GLY A 17 -6.43 6.21 35.36
N VAL A 18 -5.51 5.37 34.91
CA VAL A 18 -4.44 5.76 33.96
C VAL A 18 -4.84 5.33 32.56
N ARG A 19 -4.85 6.28 31.63
CA ARG A 19 -5.22 6.07 30.24
C ARG A 19 -3.99 5.82 29.38
N PHE A 20 -4.12 4.82 28.52
CA PHE A 20 -3.14 4.47 27.50
C PHE A 20 -3.76 4.67 26.12
N ASP A 21 -3.07 5.43 25.29
CA ASP A 21 -3.44 5.61 23.89
C ASP A 21 -2.67 4.61 23.03
N VAL A 22 -3.41 3.98 22.10
CA VAL A 22 -2.89 2.94 21.21
C VAL A 22 -3.04 3.43 19.78
N GLU A 23 -1.96 3.44 19.03
CA GLU A 23 -1.95 3.70 17.59
C GLU A 23 -1.40 2.49 16.85
N ALA A 24 -2.02 2.16 15.72
CA ALA A 24 -1.53 1.14 14.81
C ALA A 24 -1.54 1.67 13.38
N ARG A 25 -0.44 1.45 12.66
CA ARG A 25 -0.28 1.83 11.25
C ARG A 25 0.14 0.64 10.42
N SER A 26 -0.44 0.51 9.25
CA SER A 26 -0.11 -0.52 8.28
C SER A 26 0.36 0.12 6.99
N VAL A 27 1.46 -0.39 6.42
CA VAL A 27 1.97 0.01 5.10
C VAL A 27 2.28 -1.22 4.25
N ASN A 28 2.36 -1.01 2.94
CA ASN A 28 2.66 -2.10 2.01
C ASN A 28 4.03 -2.73 2.31
N HIS A 29 4.02 -4.04 2.55
CA HIS A 29 5.23 -4.84 2.71
C HIS A 29 5.00 -6.28 2.24
N ARG A 30 6.06 -6.92 1.71
CA ARG A 30 5.97 -8.27 1.13
C ARG A 30 5.59 -9.35 2.14
N TYR A 31 6.07 -9.23 3.36
CA TYR A 31 5.83 -10.15 4.48
C TYR A 31 5.15 -9.41 5.63
N LEU A 32 4.70 -10.14 6.63
CA LEU A 32 4.28 -9.53 7.89
C LEU A 32 5.55 -9.10 8.66
N ASP A 33 5.78 -7.79 8.76
CA ASP A 33 6.80 -7.17 9.60
C ASP A 33 6.06 -6.41 10.72
N LEU A 34 6.21 -6.88 11.94
CA LEU A 34 5.49 -6.35 13.09
C LEU A 34 6.44 -5.69 14.08
N ARG A 35 6.21 -4.42 14.35
CA ARG A 35 6.88 -3.66 15.41
C ARG A 35 5.86 -3.19 16.42
N VAL A 36 6.06 -3.57 17.67
CA VAL A 36 5.25 -3.09 18.78
C VAL A 36 6.14 -2.31 19.72
N ARG A 37 5.79 -1.07 20.00
CA ARG A 37 6.47 -0.19 20.94
C ARG A 37 5.60 -0.04 22.16
N LEU A 38 6.11 -0.45 23.30
CA LEU A 38 5.43 -0.38 24.58
C LEU A 38 6.20 0.54 25.53
N PRO A 39 5.54 1.26 26.43
CA PRO A 39 6.17 1.90 27.57
C PRO A 39 6.93 0.86 28.41
N ARG A 40 7.93 1.32 29.17
CA ARG A 40 8.78 0.44 29.97
C ARG A 40 7.99 -0.47 30.91
N GLN A 41 6.92 0.03 31.49
CA GLN A 41 6.03 -0.68 32.42
C GLN A 41 5.27 -1.83 31.75
N LEU A 42 5.09 -1.76 30.42
CA LEU A 42 4.40 -2.79 29.62
C LEU A 42 5.37 -3.74 28.90
N SER A 43 6.69 -3.58 29.06
CA SER A 43 7.69 -4.34 28.30
C SER A 43 7.58 -5.86 28.48
N GLN A 44 7.17 -6.34 29.65
CA GLN A 44 6.94 -7.76 29.93
C GLN A 44 5.81 -8.38 29.05
N PHE A 45 4.90 -7.56 28.53
CA PHE A 45 3.79 -8.01 27.68
C PHE A 45 4.09 -7.99 26.19
N GLU A 46 5.34 -7.68 25.79
CA GLU A 46 5.71 -7.52 24.37
C GLU A 46 5.37 -8.77 23.54
N SER A 47 5.63 -9.97 24.07
CA SER A 47 5.34 -11.23 23.38
C SER A 47 3.83 -11.44 23.17
N ILE A 48 3.01 -11.14 24.18
CA ILE A 48 1.55 -11.27 24.12
C ILE A 48 0.98 -10.22 23.16
N ALA A 49 1.48 -8.98 23.24
CA ALA A 49 1.11 -7.89 22.33
C ALA A 49 1.40 -8.25 20.86
N LYS A 50 2.58 -8.78 20.56
CA LYS A 50 2.93 -9.25 19.21
C LYS A 50 2.01 -10.39 18.74
N ALA A 51 1.76 -11.38 19.59
CA ALA A 51 0.90 -12.50 19.25
C ALA A 51 -0.55 -12.05 18.94
N SER A 52 -1.09 -11.09 19.70
CA SER A 52 -2.44 -10.56 19.49
C SER A 52 -2.61 -9.87 18.12
N VAL A 53 -1.57 -9.19 17.64
CA VAL A 53 -1.57 -8.53 16.33
C VAL A 53 -1.36 -9.53 15.19
N GLN A 54 -0.44 -10.50 15.35
CA GLN A 54 -0.16 -11.52 14.32
C GLN A 54 -1.37 -12.38 13.98
N GLY A 55 -2.27 -12.62 14.92
CA GLY A 55 -3.49 -13.41 14.68
C GLY A 55 -4.51 -12.72 13.74
N ARG A 56 -4.42 -11.41 13.55
CA ARG A 56 -5.41 -10.60 12.81
C ARG A 56 -4.96 -10.14 11.43
N LEU A 57 -3.66 -10.09 11.19
CA LEU A 57 -3.07 -9.58 9.93
C LEU A 57 -2.07 -10.59 9.37
N ARG A 58 -2.19 -10.88 8.07
CA ARG A 58 -1.34 -11.88 7.39
C ARG A 58 -0.15 -11.25 6.66
N ARG A 59 -0.22 -9.95 6.34
CA ARG A 59 0.76 -9.27 5.51
C ARG A 59 0.76 -7.76 5.73
N GLY A 60 1.91 -7.15 5.45
CA GLY A 60 2.15 -5.71 5.62
C GLY A 60 3.15 -5.44 6.74
N ARG A 61 3.71 -4.26 6.77
CA ARG A 61 4.45 -3.77 7.92
C ARG A 61 3.50 -3.03 8.84
N ILE A 62 3.45 -3.51 10.08
CA ILE A 62 2.57 -3.00 11.12
C ILE A 62 3.45 -2.37 12.19
N ASP A 63 3.29 -1.08 12.38
CA ASP A 63 3.90 -0.34 13.48
C ASP A 63 2.77 -0.01 14.48
N ALA A 64 2.78 -0.67 15.64
CA ALA A 64 1.86 -0.40 16.75
C ALA A 64 2.62 0.28 17.89
N SER A 65 2.04 1.29 18.49
CA SER A 65 2.60 2.00 19.63
C SER A 65 1.54 2.18 20.72
N VAL A 66 1.96 1.99 21.94
CA VAL A 66 1.18 2.27 23.15
C VAL A 66 1.93 3.35 23.91
N VAL A 67 1.25 4.40 24.29
CA VAL A 67 1.82 5.50 25.06
C VAL A 67 0.89 5.87 26.21
N PHE A 68 1.41 6.46 27.26
CA PHE A 68 0.58 7.10 28.27
C PHE A 68 -0.12 8.30 27.67
N SER A 69 -1.38 8.53 28.03
CA SER A 69 -2.06 9.76 27.62
C SER A 69 -1.34 10.97 28.25
N GLU A 70 -1.22 12.06 27.46
CA GLU A 70 -0.56 13.29 27.95
C GLU A 70 -1.20 13.83 29.23
N SER A 71 -2.51 13.68 29.39
CA SER A 71 -3.23 14.10 30.58
C SER A 71 -2.84 13.34 31.87
N ASP A 72 -2.30 12.13 31.75
CA ASP A 72 -1.94 11.28 32.87
C ASP A 72 -0.44 11.28 33.14
N ALA A 73 0.37 11.66 32.16
CA ALA A 73 1.81 11.90 32.35
C ALA A 73 2.08 13.01 33.37
N GLU A 74 1.22 14.03 33.45
CA GLU A 74 1.30 15.10 34.45
C GLU A 74 0.94 14.65 35.88
N ARG A 75 0.25 13.53 36.02
CA ARG A 75 -0.14 12.96 37.34
C ARG A 75 0.92 12.03 37.94
N MET A 76 1.95 11.71 37.19
CA MET A 76 3.04 10.88 37.71
C MET A 76 3.82 11.62 38.78
N GLU A 77 3.87 11.04 39.96
CA GLU A 77 4.63 11.60 41.09
C GLU A 77 6.12 11.53 40.81
N LEU A 78 6.79 12.69 40.84
CA LEU A 78 8.25 12.77 40.69
C LEU A 78 8.91 12.24 41.95
N ARG A 79 9.72 11.20 41.82
CA ARG A 79 10.57 10.67 42.88
C ARG A 79 12.00 11.13 42.71
N VAL A 80 12.62 11.51 43.82
CA VAL A 80 14.01 11.86 43.88
C VAL A 80 14.76 10.80 44.71
N ASP A 81 15.77 10.16 44.09
CA ASP A 81 16.65 9.24 44.78
C ASP A 81 17.69 10.02 45.55
N HIS A 82 17.38 10.29 46.81
CA HIS A 82 18.27 11.05 47.71
C HIS A 82 19.58 10.33 47.98
N GLU A 83 19.63 9.00 47.98
CA GLU A 83 20.85 8.23 48.20
C GLU A 83 21.82 8.38 47.02
N LEU A 84 21.29 8.20 45.79
CA LEU A 84 22.06 8.38 44.56
C LEU A 84 22.51 9.83 44.41
N ALA A 85 21.65 10.79 44.68
CA ALA A 85 22.00 12.23 44.67
C ALA A 85 23.16 12.51 45.62
N GLY A 86 23.10 11.94 46.85
CA GLY A 86 24.20 12.07 47.84
C GLY A 86 25.52 11.47 47.33
N LYS A 87 25.48 10.33 46.62
CA LYS A 87 26.70 9.74 46.02
C LYS A 87 27.32 10.64 44.95
N TYR A 88 26.51 11.25 44.09
CA TYR A 88 26.98 12.21 43.09
C TYR A 88 27.58 13.46 43.73
N VAL A 89 26.94 14.02 44.74
CA VAL A 89 27.44 15.21 45.47
C VAL A 89 28.78 14.91 46.16
N SER A 90 28.92 13.74 46.81
CA SER A 90 30.16 13.34 47.47
C SER A 90 31.30 13.15 46.45
N ALA A 91 31.04 12.44 45.35
CA ALA A 91 32.01 12.24 44.27
C ALA A 91 32.47 13.58 43.64
N ALA A 92 31.54 14.51 43.47
CA ALA A 92 31.86 15.82 42.93
C ALA A 92 32.77 16.65 43.91
N ARG A 93 32.54 16.54 45.22
CA ARG A 93 33.41 17.18 46.22
C ARG A 93 34.82 16.58 46.25
N GLU A 94 34.93 15.26 46.22
CA GLU A 94 36.22 14.56 46.15
C GLU A 94 37.04 14.98 44.90
N LEU A 95 36.37 15.05 43.73
CA LEU A 95 37.01 15.52 42.51
C LEU A 95 37.45 16.99 42.58
N ALA A 96 36.61 17.83 43.17
CA ALA A 96 36.96 19.25 43.37
C ALA A 96 38.17 19.44 44.26
N GLU A 97 38.25 18.71 45.37
CA GLU A 97 39.41 18.74 46.30
C GLU A 97 40.68 18.18 45.64
N ALA A 98 40.58 17.05 44.96
CA ALA A 98 41.72 16.39 44.31
C ALA A 98 42.33 17.21 43.16
N HIS A 99 41.53 17.99 42.46
CA HIS A 99 41.95 18.70 41.24
C HIS A 99 41.88 20.24 41.33
N GLY A 100 41.56 20.78 42.51
CA GLY A 100 41.46 22.24 42.71
C GLY A 100 40.34 22.90 41.91
N LEU A 101 39.25 22.17 41.67
CA LEU A 101 38.08 22.63 40.90
C LEU A 101 37.03 23.28 41.82
N SER A 102 36.20 24.15 41.27
CA SER A 102 35.03 24.69 41.98
C SER A 102 33.95 23.62 42.09
N SER A 103 33.48 23.33 43.33
CA SER A 103 32.43 22.31 43.58
C SER A 103 31.00 22.85 43.49
N GLY A 104 30.74 23.90 42.74
CA GLY A 104 29.39 24.51 42.62
C GLY A 104 28.37 23.61 41.92
N LEU A 105 27.90 22.53 42.60
CA LEU A 105 26.76 21.75 42.19
C LEU A 105 25.49 22.45 42.66
N GLU A 106 24.73 23.00 41.71
CA GLU A 106 23.40 23.57 41.94
C GLU A 106 22.34 22.47 41.92
N VAL A 107 21.20 22.68 42.60
CA VAL A 107 20.15 21.69 42.78
C VAL A 107 19.56 21.23 41.46
N ASP A 108 19.39 22.13 40.52
CA ASP A 108 18.92 21.85 39.16
C ASP A 108 19.83 20.87 38.41
N ARG A 109 21.15 21.02 38.54
CA ARG A 109 22.15 20.10 37.99
C ARG A 109 22.12 18.74 38.62
N VAL A 110 21.94 18.66 39.94
CA VAL A 110 21.83 17.39 40.67
C VAL A 110 20.56 16.63 40.23
N LEU A 111 19.45 17.34 40.11
CA LEU A 111 18.19 16.74 39.62
C LEU A 111 18.28 16.24 38.20
N ALA A 112 19.14 16.82 37.37
CA ALA A 112 19.36 16.41 35.97
C ALA A 112 20.31 15.21 35.83
N LEU A 113 20.98 14.76 36.90
CA LEU A 113 21.89 13.62 36.82
C LEU A 113 21.12 12.28 36.61
N PRO A 114 21.75 11.37 35.86
CA PRO A 114 21.11 10.09 35.54
C PRO A 114 20.64 9.30 36.77
N GLY A 115 19.37 8.96 36.84
CA GLY A 115 18.80 8.16 37.92
C GLY A 115 18.42 8.92 39.20
N VAL A 116 18.80 10.20 39.34
CA VAL A 116 18.45 11.02 40.51
C VAL A 116 16.97 11.36 40.55
N THR A 117 16.39 11.64 39.40
CA THR A 117 14.95 11.84 39.24
C THR A 117 14.34 10.72 38.45
N SER A 118 13.23 10.21 38.91
CA SER A 118 12.38 9.24 38.20
C SER A 118 10.93 9.55 38.49
N PHE A 119 10.05 9.15 37.59
CA PHE A 119 8.64 9.10 37.90
C PHE A 119 8.36 7.82 38.69
N ALA A 120 7.42 7.88 39.64
CA ALA A 120 7.00 6.73 40.41
C ALA A 120 6.55 5.63 39.44
N ASP A 121 7.05 4.40 39.63
CA ASP A 121 6.56 3.26 38.90
C ASP A 121 5.08 3.07 39.29
N LEU A 122 4.22 3.13 38.30
CA LEU A 122 2.81 2.79 38.47
C LEU A 122 2.72 1.27 38.60
N ASP A 123 2.27 0.80 39.75
CA ASP A 123 2.05 -0.63 39.99
C ASP A 123 0.63 -0.98 39.55
N PHE A 124 0.54 -1.74 38.48
CA PHE A 124 -0.74 -2.18 37.93
C PHE A 124 -0.95 -3.67 38.18
N PRO A 125 -2.20 -4.12 38.42
CA PRO A 125 -2.51 -5.53 38.44
C PRO A 125 -2.15 -6.19 37.10
N GLU A 126 -1.15 -7.05 37.12
CA GLU A 126 -0.50 -7.59 35.91
C GLU A 126 -1.51 -8.25 34.95
N LYS A 127 -2.42 -9.06 35.49
CA LYS A 127 -3.46 -9.74 34.70
C LYS A 127 -4.39 -8.73 34.01
N LEU A 128 -4.88 -7.73 34.74
CA LEU A 128 -5.80 -6.72 34.23
C LEU A 128 -5.12 -5.87 33.15
N LEU A 129 -3.87 -5.49 33.40
CA LEU A 129 -3.07 -4.71 32.47
C LEU A 129 -2.85 -5.46 31.14
N GLY A 130 -2.50 -6.75 31.21
CA GLY A 130 -2.33 -7.61 30.03
C GLY A 130 -3.62 -7.76 29.22
N GLU A 131 -4.75 -8.01 29.88
CA GLU A 131 -6.08 -8.14 29.24
C GLU A 131 -6.48 -6.82 28.53
N ARG A 132 -6.31 -5.69 29.19
CA ARG A 132 -6.62 -4.37 28.66
C ARG A 132 -5.71 -3.97 27.48
N LEU A 133 -4.42 -4.28 27.58
CA LEU A 133 -3.45 -4.07 26.50
C LEU A 133 -3.85 -4.85 25.22
N VAL A 134 -4.16 -6.14 25.37
CA VAL A 134 -4.59 -6.98 24.24
C VAL A 134 -5.89 -6.46 23.64
N GLY A 135 -6.85 -6.04 24.48
CA GLY A 135 -8.10 -5.42 24.01
C GLY A 135 -7.87 -4.13 23.25
N GLY A 136 -7.05 -3.22 23.78
CA GLY A 136 -6.72 -1.94 23.15
C GLY A 136 -5.97 -2.11 21.82
N LEU A 137 -4.96 -2.99 21.78
CA LEU A 137 -4.26 -3.33 20.53
C LEU A 137 -5.22 -3.96 19.52
N GLY A 138 -6.10 -4.88 19.99
CA GLY A 138 -7.13 -5.48 19.15
C GLY A 138 -8.02 -4.43 18.50
N ALA A 139 -8.54 -3.49 19.26
CA ALA A 139 -9.42 -2.42 18.75
C ALA A 139 -8.69 -1.49 17.77
N ALA A 140 -7.43 -1.15 18.03
CA ALA A 140 -6.63 -0.36 17.09
C ALA A 140 -6.39 -1.11 15.76
N ILE A 141 -6.11 -2.41 15.82
CA ILE A 141 -5.95 -3.25 14.61
C ILE A 141 -7.28 -3.40 13.84
N ASP A 142 -8.41 -3.53 14.54
CA ASP A 142 -9.73 -3.57 13.91
C ASP A 142 -9.99 -2.26 13.13
N GLY A 143 -9.57 -1.12 13.66
CA GLY A 143 -9.58 0.17 12.95
C GLY A 143 -8.70 0.16 11.69
N VAL A 144 -7.51 -0.44 11.76
CA VAL A 144 -6.64 -0.62 10.57
C VAL A 144 -7.33 -1.49 9.52
N VAL A 145 -7.94 -2.62 9.92
CA VAL A 145 -8.65 -3.53 9.01
C VAL A 145 -9.82 -2.83 8.34
N ALA A 146 -10.65 -2.13 9.13
CA ALA A 146 -11.79 -1.39 8.58
C ALA A 146 -11.37 -0.32 7.55
N MET A 147 -10.30 0.42 7.82
CA MET A 147 -9.77 1.40 6.87
C MET A 147 -9.27 0.73 5.58
N ARG A 148 -8.57 -0.41 5.68
CA ARG A 148 -8.08 -1.20 4.54
C ARG A 148 -9.22 -1.74 3.68
N GLU A 149 -10.34 -2.11 4.29
CA GLU A 149 -11.54 -2.57 3.60
C GLU A 149 -12.20 -1.43 2.83
N VAL A 150 -12.40 -0.27 3.47
CA VAL A 150 -12.98 0.92 2.82
C VAL A 150 -12.13 1.38 1.63
N GLU A 151 -10.80 1.44 1.80
CA GLU A 151 -9.89 1.80 0.72
C GLU A 151 -9.90 0.74 -0.40
N GLY A 152 -9.93 -0.55 -0.04
CA GLY A 152 -10.02 -1.65 -0.99
C GLY A 152 -11.28 -1.59 -1.83
N GLU A 153 -12.44 -1.28 -1.23
CA GLU A 153 -13.70 -1.08 -1.95
C GLU A 153 -13.66 0.12 -2.90
N ALA A 154 -13.05 1.23 -2.48
CA ALA A 154 -12.89 2.40 -3.33
C ALA A 154 -12.01 2.08 -4.55
N LEU A 155 -10.90 1.38 -4.34
CA LEU A 155 -10.02 0.93 -5.42
C LEU A 155 -10.74 -0.06 -6.37
N ALA A 156 -11.54 -0.99 -5.84
CA ALA A 156 -12.30 -1.92 -6.68
C ALA A 156 -13.27 -1.18 -7.60
N ARG A 157 -14.00 -0.18 -7.08
CA ARG A 157 -14.91 0.64 -7.89
C ARG A 157 -14.17 1.44 -8.97
N GLU A 158 -13.01 1.98 -8.65
CA GLU A 158 -12.18 2.70 -9.62
C GLU A 158 -11.68 1.76 -10.74
N PHE A 159 -11.23 0.56 -10.39
CA PHE A 159 -10.81 -0.43 -11.37
C PHE A 159 -11.99 -0.84 -12.28
N GLU A 160 -13.17 -1.12 -11.74
CA GLU A 160 -14.35 -1.45 -12.55
C GLU A 160 -14.69 -0.34 -13.55
N SER A 161 -14.67 0.91 -13.12
CA SER A 161 -14.91 2.06 -14.01
C SER A 161 -13.88 2.13 -15.15
N ARG A 162 -12.62 1.82 -14.88
CA ARG A 162 -11.56 1.78 -15.90
C ARG A 162 -11.71 0.61 -16.84
N LEU A 163 -12.09 -0.56 -16.33
CA LEU A 163 -12.36 -1.76 -17.14
C LEU A 163 -13.55 -1.53 -18.07
N ASP A 164 -14.61 -0.86 -17.60
CA ASP A 164 -15.75 -0.49 -18.44
C ASP A 164 -15.32 0.41 -19.62
N ARG A 165 -14.41 1.34 -19.38
CA ARG A 165 -13.85 2.18 -20.45
C ARG A 165 -13.03 1.36 -21.45
N ILE A 166 -12.24 0.40 -20.98
CA ILE A 166 -11.48 -0.51 -21.87
C ILE A 166 -12.44 -1.34 -22.72
N VAL A 167 -13.52 -1.87 -22.13
CA VAL A 167 -14.55 -2.61 -22.89
C VAL A 167 -15.18 -1.74 -23.97
N ALA A 168 -15.54 -0.50 -23.65
CA ALA A 168 -16.10 0.43 -24.62
C ALA A 168 -15.12 0.75 -25.78
N LEU A 169 -13.81 0.84 -25.50
CA LEU A 169 -12.80 0.99 -26.54
C LEU A 169 -12.68 -0.27 -27.40
N ILE A 170 -12.67 -1.46 -26.80
CA ILE A 170 -12.65 -2.73 -27.55
C ILE A 170 -13.84 -2.79 -28.51
N GLU A 171 -15.05 -2.45 -28.06
CA GLU A 171 -16.26 -2.42 -28.91
C GLU A 171 -16.16 -1.40 -30.04
N ALA A 172 -15.55 -0.24 -29.78
CA ALA A 172 -15.32 0.77 -30.80
C ALA A 172 -14.34 0.26 -31.87
N PHE A 173 -13.25 -0.40 -31.46
CA PHE A 173 -12.28 -1.01 -32.37
C PHE A 173 -12.89 -2.17 -33.18
N GLU A 174 -13.68 -3.04 -32.58
CA GLU A 174 -14.39 -4.11 -33.30
C GLU A 174 -15.29 -3.56 -34.42
N LYS A 175 -16.05 -2.49 -34.14
CA LYS A 175 -16.90 -1.85 -35.15
C LYS A 175 -16.10 -1.24 -36.29
N ARG A 176 -14.92 -0.69 -36.03
CA ARG A 176 -14.06 -0.04 -37.05
C ARG A 176 -13.23 -1.06 -37.82
N SER A 177 -12.81 -2.16 -37.22
CA SER A 177 -12.01 -3.18 -37.90
C SER A 177 -12.75 -3.79 -39.11
N GLY A 178 -14.08 -3.91 -39.03
CA GLY A 178 -14.91 -4.36 -40.16
C GLY A 178 -14.84 -3.48 -41.43
N VAL A 179 -14.40 -2.21 -41.30
CA VAL A 179 -14.29 -1.23 -42.41
C VAL A 179 -12.86 -1.15 -42.98
N VAL A 180 -11.88 -1.79 -42.31
CA VAL A 180 -10.46 -1.66 -42.67
C VAL A 180 -10.16 -2.19 -44.06
N VAL A 181 -10.73 -3.34 -44.45
CA VAL A 181 -10.52 -3.95 -45.79
C VAL A 181 -10.93 -2.99 -46.90
N ASP A 182 -12.11 -2.38 -46.76
CA ASP A 182 -12.61 -1.42 -47.74
C ASP A 182 -11.74 -0.16 -47.81
N SER A 183 -11.25 0.30 -46.67
CA SER A 183 -10.36 1.46 -46.62
C SER A 183 -9.00 1.16 -47.26
N VAL A 184 -8.44 -0.01 -47.06
CA VAL A 184 -7.21 -0.50 -47.68
C VAL A 184 -7.37 -0.57 -49.21
N ARG A 185 -8.47 -1.19 -49.65
CA ARG A 185 -8.80 -1.27 -51.05
C ARG A 185 -8.90 0.12 -51.73
N ALA A 186 -9.59 1.05 -51.07
CA ALA A 186 -9.73 2.42 -51.58
C ALA A 186 -8.41 3.19 -51.61
N LYS A 187 -7.52 2.96 -50.60
CA LYS A 187 -6.17 3.56 -50.58
C LYS A 187 -5.30 3.00 -51.70
N LEU A 188 -5.32 1.70 -51.94
CA LEU A 188 -4.54 1.06 -53.00
C LEU A 188 -5.01 1.51 -54.38
N HIS A 189 -6.30 1.56 -54.65
CA HIS A 189 -6.85 2.07 -55.91
C HIS A 189 -6.41 3.53 -56.16
N ARG A 190 -6.55 4.43 -55.17
CA ARG A 190 -6.08 5.83 -55.31
C ARG A 190 -4.59 5.94 -55.62
N ARG A 191 -3.78 5.08 -55.03
CA ARG A 191 -2.33 5.10 -55.23
C ARG A 191 -1.95 4.61 -56.65
N ILE A 192 -2.70 3.63 -57.17
CA ILE A 192 -2.55 3.15 -58.56
C ILE A 192 -2.90 4.25 -59.56
N GLU A 193 -4.03 4.94 -59.34
CA GLU A 193 -4.44 6.09 -60.17
C GLU A 193 -3.38 7.22 -60.18
N GLN A 194 -2.82 7.54 -59.01
CA GLN A 194 -1.74 8.54 -58.89
C GLN A 194 -0.45 8.15 -59.59
N LEU A 195 -0.17 6.86 -59.74
CA LEU A 195 1.01 6.35 -60.48
C LEU A 195 0.80 6.29 -61.98
N GLY A 196 -0.39 6.64 -62.50
CA GLY A 196 -0.69 6.68 -63.94
C GLY A 196 -0.68 5.30 -64.61
N ILE A 197 -0.91 4.24 -63.82
CA ILE A 197 -0.98 2.85 -64.34
C ILE A 197 -2.33 2.67 -65.04
N GLU A 198 -2.35 2.43 -66.34
CA GLU A 198 -3.57 2.16 -67.08
C GLU A 198 -4.21 0.84 -66.63
N ALA A 199 -5.55 0.79 -66.59
CA ALA A 199 -6.32 -0.34 -66.09
C ALA A 199 -6.00 -1.69 -66.78
N GLY A 200 -5.51 -1.66 -68.02
CA GLY A 200 -5.11 -2.84 -68.77
C GLY A 200 -3.71 -3.38 -68.48
N GLN A 201 -2.90 -2.67 -67.68
CA GLN A 201 -1.51 -3.07 -67.30
C GLN A 201 -1.47 -3.66 -65.88
N MET A 202 -2.59 -3.70 -65.18
CA MET A 202 -2.65 -4.14 -63.79
C MET A 202 -3.11 -5.62 -63.71
N ASP A 203 -2.32 -6.42 -63.03
CA ASP A 203 -2.71 -7.79 -62.66
C ASP A 203 -3.67 -7.73 -61.46
N GLU A 204 -4.98 -7.92 -61.72
CA GLU A 204 -6.04 -7.92 -60.71
C GLU A 204 -5.79 -8.99 -59.61
N SER A 205 -5.22 -10.14 -59.99
CA SER A 205 -4.90 -11.22 -59.06
C SER A 205 -3.85 -10.74 -58.05
N ARG A 206 -2.86 -10.04 -58.50
CA ARG A 206 -1.79 -9.47 -57.66
C ARG A 206 -2.32 -8.37 -56.76
N LEU A 207 -3.23 -7.53 -57.24
CA LEU A 207 -3.87 -6.50 -56.43
C LEU A 207 -4.71 -7.12 -55.28
N HIS A 208 -5.50 -8.17 -55.59
CA HIS A 208 -6.27 -8.88 -54.57
C HIS A 208 -5.35 -9.53 -53.48
N GLN A 209 -4.23 -10.08 -53.93
CA GLN A 209 -3.22 -10.65 -53.03
C GLN A 209 -2.57 -9.59 -52.09
N GLU A 210 -2.24 -8.42 -52.62
CA GLU A 210 -1.70 -7.31 -51.80
C GLU A 210 -2.74 -6.75 -50.83
N ILE A 211 -4.03 -6.68 -51.25
CA ILE A 211 -5.13 -6.29 -50.35
C ILE A 211 -5.28 -7.30 -49.18
N ALA A 212 -5.24 -8.60 -49.49
CA ALA A 212 -5.34 -9.63 -48.47
C ALA A 212 -4.18 -9.57 -47.47
N LEU A 213 -2.94 -9.47 -47.98
CA LEU A 213 -1.75 -9.34 -47.12
C LEU A 213 -1.77 -8.06 -46.26
N ALA A 214 -2.28 -6.96 -46.81
CA ALA A 214 -2.43 -5.73 -46.04
C ALA A 214 -3.53 -5.83 -44.98
N ALA A 215 -4.65 -6.48 -45.30
CA ALA A 215 -5.73 -6.75 -44.34
C ALA A 215 -5.25 -7.65 -43.18
N ASP A 216 -4.52 -8.72 -43.48
CA ASP A 216 -3.94 -9.60 -42.45
C ASP A 216 -2.98 -8.86 -41.49
N ARG A 217 -2.16 -7.94 -42.04
CA ARG A 217 -1.25 -7.13 -41.22
C ARG A 217 -1.96 -6.14 -40.31
N MET A 218 -3.17 -5.75 -40.65
CA MET A 218 -4.00 -4.79 -39.91
C MET A 218 -5.06 -5.48 -39.08
N ASP A 219 -5.11 -6.79 -39.12
CA ASP A 219 -6.08 -7.56 -38.31
C ASP A 219 -5.67 -7.48 -36.83
N ILE A 220 -6.59 -6.96 -36.02
CA ILE A 220 -6.45 -6.81 -34.55
C ILE A 220 -7.43 -7.71 -33.80
N THR A 221 -8.10 -8.62 -34.47
CA THR A 221 -9.16 -9.45 -33.90
C THR A 221 -8.64 -10.29 -32.72
N GLU A 222 -7.47 -10.88 -32.85
CA GLU A 222 -6.87 -11.71 -31.81
C GLU A 222 -6.56 -10.88 -30.57
N GLU A 223 -5.97 -9.70 -30.72
CA GLU A 223 -5.63 -8.77 -29.64
C GLU A 223 -6.89 -8.30 -28.89
N LEU A 224 -7.98 -8.00 -29.61
CA LEU A 224 -9.23 -7.59 -28.99
C LEU A 224 -9.88 -8.74 -28.19
N VAL A 225 -9.83 -9.98 -28.68
CA VAL A 225 -10.29 -11.17 -27.95
C VAL A 225 -9.45 -11.38 -26.67
N ARG A 226 -8.13 -11.22 -26.76
CA ARG A 226 -7.23 -11.34 -25.60
C ARG A 226 -7.50 -10.23 -24.58
N LEU A 227 -7.63 -8.99 -25.02
CA LEU A 227 -7.98 -7.87 -24.14
C LEU A 227 -9.30 -8.13 -23.40
N ARG A 228 -10.32 -8.63 -24.08
CA ARG A 228 -11.60 -8.98 -23.45
C ARG A 228 -11.44 -10.09 -22.41
N SER A 229 -10.67 -11.13 -22.72
CA SER A 229 -10.34 -12.19 -21.77
C SER A 229 -9.59 -11.66 -20.54
N HIS A 230 -8.65 -10.73 -20.71
CA HIS A 230 -7.93 -10.11 -19.59
C HIS A 230 -8.85 -9.25 -18.72
N VAL A 231 -9.81 -8.52 -19.30
CA VAL A 231 -10.85 -7.80 -18.54
C VAL A 231 -11.64 -8.77 -17.65
N ASP A 232 -12.11 -9.88 -18.21
CA ASP A 232 -12.88 -10.87 -17.46
C ASP A 232 -12.07 -11.50 -16.31
N GLN A 233 -10.80 -11.81 -16.56
CA GLN A 233 -9.88 -12.33 -15.54
C GLN A 233 -9.63 -11.28 -14.44
N PHE A 234 -9.48 -10.01 -14.80
CA PHE A 234 -9.27 -8.94 -13.83
C PHE A 234 -10.49 -8.79 -12.92
N ARG A 235 -11.71 -8.78 -13.49
CA ARG A 235 -12.97 -8.76 -12.75
C ARG A 235 -13.13 -9.96 -11.81
N ALA A 236 -12.74 -11.15 -12.28
CA ALA A 236 -12.78 -12.36 -11.47
C ALA A 236 -11.86 -12.24 -10.24
N ILE A 237 -10.67 -11.63 -10.38
CA ILE A 237 -9.74 -11.40 -9.26
C ILE A 237 -10.32 -10.36 -8.28
N LEU A 238 -10.98 -9.30 -8.77
CA LEU A 238 -11.61 -8.30 -7.91
C LEU A 238 -12.76 -8.88 -7.09
N SER A 239 -13.59 -9.72 -7.70
CA SER A 239 -14.77 -10.30 -7.06
C SER A 239 -14.45 -11.46 -6.10
N GLN A 240 -13.43 -12.24 -6.41
CA GLN A 240 -13.01 -13.40 -5.60
C GLN A 240 -11.50 -13.37 -5.35
N PRO A 241 -11.02 -12.48 -4.47
CA PRO A 241 -9.61 -12.47 -4.12
C PRO A 241 -9.26 -13.78 -3.42
N ASP A 242 -8.40 -14.57 -4.05
CA ASP A 242 -7.83 -15.78 -3.43
C ASP A 242 -7.03 -15.35 -2.20
N SER A 243 -7.36 -15.93 -1.05
CA SER A 243 -6.68 -15.64 0.21
C SER A 243 -5.26 -16.21 0.29
N SER A 244 -4.91 -17.13 -0.62
CA SER A 244 -3.60 -17.79 -0.65
C SER A 244 -2.54 -16.97 -1.37
N GLU A 245 -2.92 -16.19 -2.41
CA GLU A 245 -2.01 -15.37 -3.19
C GLU A 245 -2.34 -13.88 -3.14
N PRO A 246 -1.32 -13.00 -3.16
CA PRO A 246 -1.54 -11.57 -3.24
C PRO A 246 -2.21 -11.18 -4.57
N CYS A 247 -3.46 -10.71 -4.51
CA CYS A 247 -4.20 -10.28 -5.71
C CYS A 247 -3.42 -9.23 -6.53
N GLY A 248 -2.69 -8.34 -5.89
CA GLY A 248 -1.90 -7.30 -6.54
C GLY A 248 -0.89 -7.81 -7.57
N ARG A 249 -0.22 -8.96 -7.35
CA ARG A 249 0.69 -9.53 -8.34
C ARG A 249 -0.04 -10.04 -9.57
N ARG A 250 -1.19 -10.67 -9.37
CA ARG A 250 -2.02 -11.18 -10.47
C ARG A 250 -2.59 -10.02 -11.30
N LEU A 251 -3.01 -8.95 -10.63
CA LEU A 251 -3.47 -7.73 -11.29
C LEU A 251 -2.32 -7.04 -12.05
N ASP A 252 -1.13 -6.95 -11.47
CA ASP A 252 0.05 -6.37 -12.13
C ASP A 252 0.45 -7.14 -13.38
N PHE A 253 0.42 -8.48 -13.32
CA PHE A 253 0.63 -9.33 -14.49
C PHE A 253 -0.39 -9.03 -15.61
N LEU A 254 -1.69 -8.96 -15.27
CA LEU A 254 -2.71 -8.63 -16.26
C LEU A 254 -2.54 -7.23 -16.84
N LEU A 255 -2.11 -6.24 -16.05
CA LEU A 255 -1.81 -4.90 -16.57
C LEU A 255 -0.66 -4.90 -17.58
N GLN A 256 0.35 -5.76 -17.39
CA GLN A 256 1.43 -5.93 -18.36
C GLN A 256 0.91 -6.56 -19.66
N GLU A 257 0.03 -7.55 -19.57
CA GLU A 257 -0.60 -8.15 -20.76
C GLU A 257 -1.54 -7.16 -21.48
N PHE A 258 -2.32 -6.34 -20.72
CA PHE A 258 -3.08 -5.24 -21.32
C PHE A 258 -2.18 -4.29 -22.13
N GLY A 259 -1.06 -3.86 -21.54
CA GLY A 259 -0.09 -2.99 -22.21
C GLY A 259 0.51 -3.63 -23.45
N ARG A 260 0.75 -4.94 -23.43
CA ARG A 260 1.28 -5.69 -24.56
C ARG A 260 0.28 -5.76 -25.73
N GLU A 261 -0.95 -6.17 -25.45
CA GLU A 261 -1.99 -6.26 -26.47
C GLU A 261 -2.36 -4.86 -27.02
N ALA A 262 -2.45 -3.85 -26.15
CA ALA A 262 -2.69 -2.47 -26.58
C ALA A 262 -1.58 -1.95 -27.51
N ASN A 263 -0.30 -2.19 -27.19
CA ASN A 263 0.81 -1.82 -28.08
C ASN A 263 0.74 -2.52 -29.45
N THR A 264 0.30 -3.79 -29.48
CA THR A 264 0.13 -4.53 -30.71
C THR A 264 -1.02 -3.95 -31.54
N VAL A 265 -2.16 -3.63 -30.91
CA VAL A 265 -3.26 -2.91 -31.55
C VAL A 265 -2.78 -1.58 -32.12
N GLY A 266 -2.06 -0.77 -31.35
CA GLY A 266 -1.50 0.50 -31.79
C GLY A 266 -0.55 0.40 -32.98
N SER A 267 0.29 -0.65 -33.03
CA SER A 267 1.22 -0.89 -34.14
C SER A 267 0.53 -1.37 -35.42
N LYS A 268 -0.55 -2.12 -35.32
CA LYS A 268 -1.38 -2.61 -36.43
C LYS A 268 -2.39 -1.57 -36.90
N ALA A 269 -2.80 -0.64 -36.01
CA ALA A 269 -3.76 0.41 -36.34
C ALA A 269 -3.13 1.44 -37.28
N SER A 270 -3.37 1.31 -38.57
CA SER A 270 -2.94 2.29 -39.59
C SER A 270 -3.84 3.52 -39.68
N ASP A 271 -4.91 3.56 -38.90
CA ASP A 271 -5.86 4.68 -38.84
C ASP A 271 -5.46 5.62 -37.71
N ALA A 272 -5.12 6.87 -38.04
CA ALA A 272 -4.67 7.88 -37.09
C ALA A 272 -5.64 8.12 -35.90
N PRO A 273 -6.98 8.11 -36.06
CA PRO A 273 -7.90 8.15 -34.93
C PRO A 273 -7.84 6.94 -34.02
N LEU A 274 -7.64 5.72 -34.56
CA LEU A 274 -7.46 4.50 -33.75
C LEU A 274 -6.17 4.53 -32.94
N ALA A 275 -5.09 5.05 -33.51
CA ALA A 275 -3.81 5.15 -32.85
C ALA A 275 -3.79 6.17 -31.68
N GLN A 276 -4.75 7.10 -31.64
CA GLN A 276 -4.89 8.05 -30.52
C GLN A 276 -5.69 7.49 -29.34
N ASP A 277 -6.51 6.47 -29.59
CA ASP A 277 -7.36 5.83 -28.56
C ASP A 277 -6.67 4.64 -27.87
N VAL A 278 -5.51 4.19 -28.37
CA VAL A 278 -4.64 3.16 -27.78
C VAL A 278 -3.67 3.77 -26.79
#